data_9a4e0d367119e0ec663bdf6493068a0e
#
_entry.id   9a4e0d367119e0ec663bdf6493068a0e
#
_cell.length_a   1.000
_cell.length_b   1.000
_cell.length_c   1.000
_cell.angle_alpha   90.00
_cell.angle_beta   90.00
_cell.angle_gamma   90.00
#
_symmetry.space_group_name_H-M   'P 1'
#
loop_
_entity.id
_entity.type
_entity.pdbx_description
1 polymer ?
#
loop_
_entity_poly.entity_id
_entity_poly.type
_entity_poly.pdbx_seq_one_letter_code
_entity_poly.pdbx_strand_id
1 'polypeptide(L)'
;MSDKAMLEIKNYSKSYGGEKKAADDVSLTVMSGDIYGFIGHNGAGKSTTIRAVVGVLEFSEGEIYIDGHSVKDEGMECKKVTAYIPDNPDLYENLTGTQYLNFIADVFDISEQKRKESIKRYADMFEITDSLGDLISSYSHGMKQKVAIISALIHEPKLLVLDEPFVGLDPKAAYTLKEIMHEMCDKGTAIFFSTHVLDVAEKLCNKVAIIKQGKIIASGSMEELTKGQSLEERFLEVANEQ
;
A
#
# COMPACT_ATOMS: atom_id res chain seq x y z
N MET A 1 15.01 4.99 -15.93
CA MET A 1 14.19 5.20 -14.74
C MET A 1 15.11 5.77 -13.68
N SER A 2 14.62 6.65 -12.81
CA SER A 2 15.46 7.27 -11.76
C SER A 2 15.72 6.24 -10.65
N ASP A 3 17.01 5.95 -10.37
CA ASP A 3 17.41 5.07 -9.24
C ASP A 3 17.20 5.74 -7.88
N LYS A 4 16.02 6.35 -7.69
CA LYS A 4 15.67 7.05 -6.45
C LYS A 4 14.92 6.12 -5.50
N ALA A 5 15.45 5.96 -4.28
CA ALA A 5 14.73 5.30 -3.20
C ALA A 5 13.52 6.16 -2.77
N MET A 6 12.32 5.57 -2.84
CA MET A 6 11.08 6.22 -2.41
C MET A 6 10.68 5.83 -1.00
N LEU A 7 11.00 4.60 -0.57
CA LEU A 7 10.85 4.13 0.80
C LEU A 7 12.12 3.42 1.21
N GLU A 8 12.69 3.81 2.35
CA GLU A 8 13.79 3.11 3.00
C GLU A 8 13.39 2.78 4.44
N ILE A 9 13.47 1.52 4.80
CA ILE A 9 13.31 1.02 6.18
C ILE A 9 14.68 0.48 6.61
N LYS A 10 15.19 0.98 7.76
CA LYS A 10 16.51 0.63 8.29
C LYS A 10 16.38 0.13 9.73
N ASN A 11 16.66 -1.13 9.95
CA ASN A 11 16.70 -1.82 11.25
C ASN A 11 15.44 -1.56 12.12
N TYR A 12 14.27 -1.49 11.47
CA TYR A 12 13.02 -1.21 12.16
C TYR A 12 12.60 -2.37 13.05
N SER A 13 12.35 -2.07 14.33
CA SER A 13 11.81 -3.03 15.28
C SER A 13 10.64 -2.42 16.07
N LYS A 14 9.65 -3.28 16.38
CA LYS A 14 8.47 -2.89 17.17
C LYS A 14 7.98 -4.02 18.06
N SER A 15 7.81 -3.72 19.34
CA SER A 15 7.10 -4.56 20.32
C SER A 15 5.89 -3.82 20.87
N TYR A 16 4.82 -4.56 21.22
CA TYR A 16 3.61 -4.04 21.88
C TYR A 16 3.57 -4.36 23.38
N GLY A 17 4.69 -4.70 23.96
CA GLY A 17 4.81 -5.21 25.32
C GLY A 17 5.01 -6.73 25.32
N GLY A 18 5.93 -7.20 26.14
CA GLY A 18 6.36 -8.59 26.20
C GLY A 18 7.60 -8.89 25.32
N GLU A 19 8.02 -10.13 25.32
CA GLU A 19 9.28 -10.57 24.68
C GLU A 19 9.18 -10.66 23.14
N LYS A 20 7.97 -10.83 22.59
CA LYS A 20 7.77 -11.03 21.15
C LYS A 20 7.70 -9.69 20.43
N LYS A 21 8.62 -9.47 19.49
CA LYS A 21 8.56 -8.34 18.56
C LYS A 21 7.57 -8.62 17.42
N ALA A 22 6.76 -7.63 17.07
CA ALA A 22 5.88 -7.68 15.90
C ALA A 22 6.63 -7.35 14.60
N ALA A 23 7.72 -6.56 14.70
CA ALA A 23 8.74 -6.38 13.68
C ALA A 23 10.10 -6.44 14.39
N ASP A 24 11.09 -7.13 13.81
CA ASP A 24 12.40 -7.36 14.38
C ASP A 24 13.47 -7.24 13.31
N ASP A 25 14.19 -6.11 13.35
CA ASP A 25 15.27 -5.75 12.43
C ASP A 25 14.86 -5.74 10.94
N VAL A 26 13.68 -5.17 10.65
CA VAL A 26 13.16 -5.08 9.28
C VAL A 26 13.94 -4.01 8.52
N SER A 27 14.57 -4.39 7.40
CA SER A 27 15.28 -3.49 6.50
C SER A 27 14.92 -3.81 5.05
N LEU A 28 14.45 -2.81 4.29
CA LEU A 28 14.15 -2.93 2.86
C LEU A 28 14.17 -1.56 2.18
N THR A 29 14.27 -1.56 0.86
CA THR A 29 14.22 -0.34 0.03
C THR A 29 13.28 -0.56 -1.16
N VAL A 30 12.36 0.39 -1.36
CA VAL A 30 11.46 0.44 -2.52
C VAL A 30 11.90 1.61 -3.41
N MET A 31 12.20 1.32 -4.67
CA MET A 31 12.64 2.32 -5.64
C MET A 31 11.46 2.93 -6.39
N SER A 32 11.67 4.10 -6.97
CA SER A 32 10.73 4.70 -7.92
C SER A 32 10.42 3.72 -9.06
N GLY A 33 9.13 3.47 -9.34
CA GLY A 33 8.65 2.52 -10.34
C GLY A 33 8.60 1.07 -9.89
N ASP A 34 8.94 0.76 -8.62
CA ASP A 34 8.75 -0.59 -8.10
C ASP A 34 7.28 -0.86 -7.73
N ILE A 35 6.82 -2.08 -8.01
CA ILE A 35 5.70 -2.72 -7.32
C ILE A 35 6.30 -3.73 -6.37
N TYR A 36 6.39 -3.36 -5.10
CA TYR A 36 7.06 -4.13 -4.07
C TYR A 36 6.04 -4.86 -3.19
N GLY A 37 6.05 -6.19 -3.21
CA GLY A 37 5.21 -7.04 -2.39
C GLY A 37 5.82 -7.34 -1.02
N PHE A 38 5.08 -7.10 0.06
CA PHE A 38 5.44 -7.46 1.43
C PHE A 38 4.59 -8.65 1.87
N ILE A 39 5.16 -9.85 1.82
CA ILE A 39 4.43 -11.12 1.81
C ILE A 39 4.62 -11.87 3.11
N GLY A 40 3.56 -12.43 3.66
CA GLY A 40 3.62 -13.26 4.86
C GLY A 40 2.25 -13.66 5.37
N HIS A 41 2.19 -14.64 6.24
CA HIS A 41 0.94 -15.06 6.88
C HIS A 41 0.33 -13.94 7.75
N ASN A 42 -0.92 -14.11 8.13
CA ASN A 42 -1.56 -13.21 9.11
C ASN A 42 -0.80 -13.25 10.44
N GLY A 43 -0.56 -12.07 11.01
CA GLY A 43 0.25 -11.93 12.23
C GLY A 43 1.77 -11.97 12.02
N ALA A 44 2.27 -12.02 10.77
CA ALA A 44 3.71 -12.00 10.49
C ALA A 44 4.40 -10.66 10.75
N GLY A 45 3.63 -9.55 10.94
CA GLY A 45 4.17 -8.21 11.19
C GLY A 45 3.93 -7.22 10.03
N LYS A 46 3.20 -7.60 8.97
CA LYS A 46 2.96 -6.77 7.77
C LYS A 46 2.29 -5.43 8.11
N SER A 47 1.09 -5.46 8.67
CA SER A 47 0.33 -4.23 9.02
C SER A 47 1.03 -3.39 10.08
N THR A 48 1.80 -4.00 11.01
CA THR A 48 2.62 -3.26 11.98
C THR A 48 3.69 -2.43 11.25
N THR A 49 4.38 -3.03 10.29
CA THR A 49 5.40 -2.35 9.49
C THR A 49 4.77 -1.26 8.61
N ILE A 50 3.69 -1.57 7.91
CA ILE A 50 2.96 -0.59 7.07
C ILE A 50 2.51 0.62 7.90
N ARG A 51 1.90 0.41 9.07
CA ARG A 51 1.45 1.51 9.94
C ARG A 51 2.60 2.39 10.45
N ALA A 52 3.78 1.82 10.66
CA ALA A 52 4.97 2.60 10.99
C ALA A 52 5.47 3.41 9.78
N VAL A 53 5.48 2.82 8.58
CA VAL A 53 5.84 3.50 7.33
C VAL A 53 4.98 4.73 7.09
N VAL A 54 3.67 4.63 7.28
CA VAL A 54 2.75 5.75 7.03
C VAL A 54 2.60 6.71 8.22
N GLY A 55 3.39 6.51 9.29
CA GLY A 55 3.40 7.38 10.47
C GLY A 55 2.16 7.31 11.34
N VAL A 56 1.37 6.24 11.24
CA VAL A 56 0.21 5.95 12.11
C VAL A 56 0.64 5.25 13.41
N LEU A 57 1.73 4.51 13.35
CA LEU A 57 2.30 3.79 14.49
C LEU A 57 3.65 4.39 14.87
N GLU A 58 3.77 4.91 16.08
CA GLU A 58 5.05 5.38 16.62
C GLU A 58 6.00 4.21 16.91
N PHE A 59 7.29 4.46 16.69
CA PHE A 59 8.37 3.50 16.94
C PHE A 59 9.65 4.20 17.43
N SER A 60 10.43 3.49 18.22
CA SER A 60 11.69 3.99 18.79
C SER A 60 12.93 3.40 18.14
N GLU A 61 12.86 2.13 17.68
CA GLU A 61 14.00 1.42 17.09
C GLU A 61 13.97 1.47 15.56
N GLY A 62 15.09 1.81 14.95
CA GLY A 62 15.27 1.93 13.52
C GLY A 62 14.87 3.29 12.94
N GLU A 63 14.93 3.38 11.63
CA GLU A 63 14.65 4.58 10.85
C GLU A 63 13.79 4.24 9.63
N ILE A 64 12.89 5.14 9.26
CA ILE A 64 12.07 5.02 8.05
C ILE A 64 12.10 6.37 7.33
N TYR A 65 12.40 6.33 6.03
CA TYR A 65 12.45 7.50 5.16
C TYR A 65 11.53 7.33 3.97
N ILE A 66 10.83 8.40 3.60
CA ILE A 66 9.98 8.48 2.40
C ILE A 66 10.44 9.67 1.58
N ASP A 67 10.80 9.43 0.32
CA ASP A 67 11.36 10.45 -0.60
C ASP A 67 12.57 11.20 -0.01
N GLY A 68 13.31 10.55 0.90
CA GLY A 68 14.46 11.10 1.63
C GLY A 68 14.12 11.80 2.93
N HIS A 69 12.84 11.96 3.30
CA HIS A 69 12.37 12.59 4.54
C HIS A 69 12.15 11.56 5.65
N SER A 70 12.58 11.89 6.88
CA SER A 70 12.35 11.05 8.06
C SER A 70 10.87 11.02 8.46
N VAL A 71 10.30 9.82 8.57
CA VAL A 71 8.91 9.67 9.04
C VAL A 71 8.73 10.19 10.47
N LYS A 72 9.77 10.13 11.32
CA LYS A 72 9.74 10.64 12.70
C LYS A 72 9.77 12.16 12.76
N ASP A 73 10.67 12.78 11.98
CA ASP A 73 11.01 14.19 12.15
C ASP A 73 10.32 15.09 11.11
N GLU A 74 10.04 14.55 9.93
CA GLU A 74 9.49 15.27 8.78
C GLU A 74 8.17 14.62 8.28
N GLY A 75 7.36 14.11 9.20
CA GLY A 75 6.16 13.33 8.89
C GLY A 75 5.15 14.03 7.96
N MET A 76 5.07 15.37 8.00
CA MET A 76 4.20 16.13 7.08
C MET A 76 4.71 16.07 5.64
N GLU A 77 6.02 16.17 5.42
CA GLU A 77 6.59 16.04 4.07
C GLU A 77 6.39 14.63 3.51
N CYS A 78 6.55 13.61 4.36
CA CYS A 78 6.23 12.23 4.00
C CYS A 78 4.76 12.07 3.57
N LYS A 79 3.81 12.63 4.35
CA LYS A 79 2.36 12.53 4.07
C LYS A 79 1.93 13.22 2.79
N LYS A 80 2.56 14.31 2.39
CA LYS A 80 2.26 15.03 1.14
C LYS A 80 2.48 14.17 -0.11
N VAL A 81 3.41 13.22 -0.05
CA VAL A 81 3.81 12.39 -1.20
C VAL A 81 3.33 10.95 -1.10
N THR A 82 2.67 10.58 0.00
CA THR A 82 2.23 9.21 0.29
C THR A 82 0.71 9.11 0.30
N ALA A 83 0.18 8.07 -0.32
CA ALA A 83 -1.19 7.61 -0.10
C ALA A 83 -1.18 6.29 0.66
N TYR A 84 -2.17 6.09 1.54
CA TYR A 84 -2.34 4.87 2.30
C TYR A 84 -3.77 4.33 2.23
N ILE A 85 -3.89 3.05 1.94
CA ILE A 85 -5.17 2.32 2.00
C ILE A 85 -5.00 1.16 2.99
N PRO A 86 -5.70 1.21 4.14
CA PRO A 86 -5.72 0.11 5.09
C PRO A 86 -6.55 -1.08 4.57
N ASP A 87 -6.39 -2.25 5.19
CA ASP A 87 -7.17 -3.46 4.93
C ASP A 87 -8.69 -3.28 5.13
N ASN A 88 -9.07 -2.40 6.04
CA ASN A 88 -10.46 -2.02 6.29
C ASN A 88 -10.56 -0.49 6.34
N PRO A 89 -10.96 0.17 5.23
CA PRO A 89 -11.06 1.63 5.20
C PRO A 89 -12.18 2.15 6.09
N ASP A 90 -11.83 3.02 7.03
CA ASP A 90 -12.77 3.75 7.87
C ASP A 90 -13.09 5.11 7.21
N LEU A 91 -14.19 5.15 6.47
CA LEU A 91 -14.64 6.35 5.74
C LEU A 91 -15.67 7.13 6.58
N TYR A 92 -15.80 8.43 6.30
CA TYR A 92 -16.84 9.27 6.93
C TYR A 92 -18.23 8.90 6.41
N GLU A 93 -18.92 7.99 7.10
CA GLU A 93 -20.17 7.37 6.68
C GLU A 93 -21.35 8.36 6.55
N ASN A 94 -21.27 9.52 7.19
CA ASN A 94 -22.24 10.62 7.11
C ASN A 94 -22.05 11.53 5.90
N LEU A 95 -21.03 11.28 5.08
CA LEU A 95 -20.82 12.00 3.81
C LEU A 95 -21.29 11.15 2.64
N THR A 96 -21.60 11.79 1.51
CA THR A 96 -21.71 11.09 0.23
C THR A 96 -20.32 10.79 -0.34
N GLY A 97 -20.23 9.84 -1.28
CA GLY A 97 -18.96 9.54 -1.96
C GLY A 97 -18.33 10.78 -2.58
N THR A 98 -19.14 11.61 -3.26
CA THR A 98 -18.68 12.88 -3.84
C THR A 98 -18.17 13.84 -2.78
N GLN A 99 -18.87 14.01 -1.66
CA GLN A 99 -18.44 14.89 -0.57
C GLN A 99 -17.12 14.42 0.03
N TYR A 100 -16.97 13.12 0.29
CA TYR A 100 -15.75 12.55 0.81
C TYR A 100 -14.55 12.76 -0.13
N LEU A 101 -14.71 12.46 -1.42
CA LEU A 101 -13.64 12.62 -2.40
C LEU A 101 -13.24 14.11 -2.57
N ASN A 102 -14.21 15.04 -2.53
CA ASN A 102 -13.90 16.47 -2.54
C ASN A 102 -13.19 16.91 -1.26
N PHE A 103 -13.59 16.41 -0.09
CA PHE A 103 -12.89 16.67 1.17
C PHE A 103 -11.41 16.23 1.12
N ILE A 104 -11.14 15.04 0.62
CA ILE A 104 -9.75 14.58 0.44
C ILE A 104 -9.01 15.45 -0.56
N ALA A 105 -9.65 15.85 -1.67
CA ALA A 105 -9.05 16.74 -2.65
C ALA A 105 -8.69 18.12 -2.06
N ASP A 106 -9.51 18.65 -1.13
CA ASP A 106 -9.22 19.90 -0.40
C ASP A 106 -8.02 19.73 0.54
N VAL A 107 -7.89 18.59 1.23
CA VAL A 107 -6.74 18.30 2.12
C VAL A 107 -5.41 18.34 1.36
N PHE A 108 -5.41 17.92 0.08
CA PHE A 108 -4.23 17.90 -0.78
C PHE A 108 -4.14 19.11 -1.74
N ASP A 109 -4.92 20.16 -1.53
CA ASP A 109 -4.93 21.39 -2.36
C ASP A 109 -5.11 21.13 -3.87
N ILE A 110 -5.92 20.11 -4.22
CA ILE A 110 -6.17 19.75 -5.63
C ILE A 110 -7.16 20.74 -6.25
N SER A 111 -6.76 21.34 -7.37
CA SER A 111 -7.61 22.30 -8.09
C SER A 111 -8.95 21.70 -8.52
N GLU A 112 -10.00 22.54 -8.62
CA GLU A 112 -11.35 22.09 -8.97
C GLU A 112 -11.40 21.32 -10.30
N GLN A 113 -10.67 21.80 -11.31
CA GLN A 113 -10.61 21.12 -12.60
C GLN A 113 -9.97 19.72 -12.47
N LYS A 114 -8.79 19.64 -11.84
CA LYS A 114 -8.05 18.38 -11.69
C LYS A 114 -8.86 17.37 -10.86
N ARG A 115 -9.51 17.82 -9.76
CA ARG A 115 -10.33 16.91 -8.94
C ARG A 115 -11.52 16.34 -9.71
N LYS A 116 -12.21 17.16 -10.50
CA LYS A 116 -13.35 16.71 -11.34
C LYS A 116 -12.92 15.65 -12.35
N GLU A 117 -11.80 15.90 -13.04
CA GLU A 117 -11.25 14.99 -14.03
C GLU A 117 -10.82 13.65 -13.37
N SER A 118 -10.07 13.71 -12.27
CA SER A 118 -9.56 12.53 -11.58
C SER A 118 -10.67 11.70 -10.93
N ILE A 119 -11.60 12.35 -10.21
CA ILE A 119 -12.74 11.67 -9.59
C ILE A 119 -13.58 10.97 -10.66
N LYS A 120 -13.93 11.70 -11.75
CA LYS A 120 -14.71 11.10 -12.84
C LYS A 120 -13.97 9.90 -13.44
N ARG A 121 -12.69 10.04 -13.80
CA ARG A 121 -11.89 8.99 -14.40
C ARG A 121 -11.90 7.72 -13.55
N TYR A 122 -11.53 7.83 -12.26
CA TYR A 122 -11.42 6.66 -11.40
C TYR A 122 -12.79 6.10 -11.01
N ALA A 123 -13.82 6.94 -10.83
CA ALA A 123 -15.17 6.46 -10.57
C ALA A 123 -15.74 5.68 -11.74
N ASP A 124 -15.51 6.13 -12.98
CA ASP A 124 -15.91 5.39 -14.19
C ASP A 124 -15.15 4.06 -14.31
N MET A 125 -13.82 4.04 -14.04
CA MET A 125 -13.00 2.83 -14.07
C MET A 125 -13.45 1.77 -13.06
N PHE A 126 -13.87 2.18 -11.86
CA PHE A 126 -14.37 1.30 -10.81
C PHE A 126 -15.88 1.07 -10.85
N GLU A 127 -16.58 1.64 -11.83
CA GLU A 127 -18.04 1.52 -12.03
C GLU A 127 -18.85 1.91 -10.77
N ILE A 128 -18.50 3.06 -10.16
CA ILE A 128 -19.17 3.57 -8.96
C ILE A 128 -19.74 4.98 -9.15
N THR A 129 -19.66 5.54 -10.37
CA THR A 129 -20.04 6.92 -10.68
C THR A 129 -21.47 7.22 -10.25
N ASP A 130 -22.42 6.34 -10.55
CA ASP A 130 -23.85 6.53 -10.26
C ASP A 130 -24.16 6.52 -8.75
N SER A 131 -23.31 5.88 -7.94
CA SER A 131 -23.50 5.76 -6.50
C SER A 131 -22.78 6.87 -5.70
N LEU A 132 -21.96 7.73 -6.34
CA LEU A 132 -21.23 8.76 -5.62
C LEU A 132 -22.12 9.80 -4.94
N GLY A 133 -23.38 9.93 -5.37
CA GLY A 133 -24.39 10.79 -4.73
C GLY A 133 -25.00 10.22 -3.45
N ASP A 134 -24.86 8.92 -3.20
CA ASP A 134 -25.42 8.23 -2.04
C ASP A 134 -24.52 8.38 -0.81
N LEU A 135 -25.10 8.24 0.39
CA LEU A 135 -24.33 8.23 1.64
C LEU A 135 -23.41 7.01 1.72
N ILE A 136 -22.19 7.20 2.19
CA ILE A 136 -21.19 6.11 2.37
C ILE A 136 -21.71 5.06 3.35
N SER A 137 -22.57 5.43 4.32
CA SER A 137 -23.24 4.47 5.22
C SER A 137 -24.07 3.42 4.49
N SER A 138 -24.55 3.71 3.27
CA SER A 138 -25.32 2.77 2.45
C SER A 138 -24.45 1.86 1.56
N TYR A 139 -23.13 2.12 1.51
CA TYR A 139 -22.23 1.38 0.64
C TYR A 139 -21.93 -0.02 1.16
N SER A 140 -21.84 -0.99 0.24
CA SER A 140 -21.24 -2.28 0.53
C SER A 140 -19.76 -2.14 0.89
N HIS A 141 -19.17 -3.17 1.48
CA HIS A 141 -17.73 -3.18 1.77
C HIS A 141 -16.89 -2.93 0.50
N GLY A 142 -17.19 -3.58 -0.60
CA GLY A 142 -16.50 -3.38 -1.88
C GLY A 142 -16.64 -1.94 -2.44
N MET A 143 -17.80 -1.29 -2.26
CA MET A 143 -17.99 0.11 -2.65
C MET A 143 -17.14 1.04 -1.77
N LYS A 144 -17.09 0.81 -0.46
CA LYS A 144 -16.21 1.56 0.46
C LYS A 144 -14.75 1.40 0.07
N GLN A 145 -14.32 0.19 -0.27
CA GLN A 145 -12.97 -0.08 -0.75
C GLN A 145 -12.65 0.67 -2.05
N LYS A 146 -13.57 0.67 -3.04
CA LYS A 146 -13.41 1.43 -4.28
C LYS A 146 -13.25 2.93 -4.00
N VAL A 147 -14.08 3.52 -3.14
CA VAL A 147 -13.97 4.96 -2.79
C VAL A 147 -12.67 5.26 -2.04
N ALA A 148 -12.21 4.39 -1.14
CA ALA A 148 -10.91 4.54 -0.48
C ALA A 148 -9.75 4.51 -1.50
N ILE A 149 -9.80 3.60 -2.48
CA ILE A 149 -8.81 3.54 -3.55
C ILE A 149 -8.83 4.84 -4.36
N ILE A 150 -10.00 5.31 -4.80
CA ILE A 150 -10.13 6.56 -5.56
C ILE A 150 -9.55 7.73 -4.75
N SER A 151 -9.87 7.83 -3.46
CA SER A 151 -9.38 8.91 -2.60
C SER A 151 -7.84 8.93 -2.49
N ALA A 152 -7.20 7.77 -2.51
CA ALA A 152 -5.75 7.63 -2.48
C ALA A 152 -5.09 8.00 -3.83
N LEU A 153 -5.82 7.85 -4.94
CA LEU A 153 -5.28 8.08 -6.30
C LEU A 153 -5.39 9.53 -6.77
N ILE A 154 -6.39 10.30 -6.28
CA ILE A 154 -6.71 11.63 -6.82
C ILE A 154 -5.61 12.68 -6.62
N HIS A 155 -4.71 12.51 -5.64
CA HIS A 155 -3.60 13.44 -5.40
C HIS A 155 -2.27 13.00 -6.03
N GLU A 156 -2.29 11.90 -6.83
CA GLU A 156 -1.13 11.41 -7.58
C GLU A 156 0.11 11.19 -6.67
N PRO A 157 0.04 10.30 -5.70
CA PRO A 157 1.12 10.08 -4.74
C PRO A 157 2.39 9.58 -5.43
N LYS A 158 3.57 9.90 -4.86
CA LYS A 158 4.84 9.30 -5.28
C LYS A 158 5.06 7.92 -4.67
N LEU A 159 4.46 7.67 -3.49
CA LEU A 159 4.45 6.38 -2.81
C LEU A 159 3.01 5.97 -2.49
N LEU A 160 2.57 4.84 -3.02
CA LEU A 160 1.28 4.24 -2.70
C LEU A 160 1.50 3.04 -1.78
N VAL A 161 0.97 3.12 -0.55
CA VAL A 161 1.07 2.07 0.47
C VAL A 161 -0.30 1.41 0.65
N LEU A 162 -0.34 0.08 0.53
CA LEU A 162 -1.60 -0.68 0.53
C LEU A 162 -1.50 -1.88 1.50
N ASP A 163 -2.47 -2.02 2.39
CA ASP A 163 -2.57 -3.19 3.27
C ASP A 163 -3.69 -4.11 2.77
N GLU A 164 -3.35 -5.30 2.22
CA GLU A 164 -4.26 -6.30 1.65
C GLU A 164 -5.29 -5.72 0.63
N PRO A 165 -4.87 -4.95 -0.39
CA PRO A 165 -5.76 -4.09 -1.19
C PRO A 165 -6.79 -4.81 -2.04
N PHE A 166 -6.62 -6.11 -2.26
CA PHE A 166 -7.53 -6.92 -3.11
C PHE A 166 -8.66 -7.59 -2.34
N VAL A 167 -8.59 -7.56 -1.00
CA VAL A 167 -9.63 -8.11 -0.13
C VAL A 167 -10.91 -7.26 -0.27
N GLY A 168 -12.03 -7.93 -0.51
CA GLY A 168 -13.34 -7.28 -0.66
C GLY A 168 -13.64 -6.68 -2.03
N LEU A 169 -12.67 -6.67 -2.96
CA LEU A 169 -12.92 -6.27 -4.35
C LEU A 169 -13.49 -7.43 -5.17
N ASP A 170 -14.43 -7.10 -6.04
CA ASP A 170 -14.87 -8.02 -7.10
C ASP A 170 -13.72 -8.22 -8.13
N PRO A 171 -13.77 -9.30 -8.95
CA PRO A 171 -12.70 -9.61 -9.90
C PRO A 171 -12.39 -8.48 -10.89
N LYS A 172 -13.42 -7.71 -11.30
CA LYS A 172 -13.26 -6.60 -12.23
C LYS A 172 -12.55 -5.43 -11.59
N ALA A 173 -12.95 -5.04 -10.37
CA ALA A 173 -12.30 -4.00 -9.61
C ALA A 173 -10.84 -4.36 -9.25
N ALA A 174 -10.59 -5.63 -8.91
CA ALA A 174 -9.23 -6.12 -8.66
C ALA A 174 -8.34 -6.04 -9.92
N TYR A 175 -8.89 -6.36 -11.10
CA TYR A 175 -8.19 -6.18 -12.37
C TYR A 175 -7.90 -4.70 -12.65
N THR A 176 -8.91 -3.84 -12.51
CA THR A 176 -8.77 -2.38 -12.68
C THR A 176 -7.68 -1.80 -11.78
N LEU A 177 -7.63 -2.22 -10.51
CA LEU A 177 -6.59 -1.77 -9.59
C LEU A 177 -5.19 -2.17 -10.06
N LYS A 178 -5.00 -3.40 -10.54
CA LYS A 178 -3.71 -3.87 -11.08
C LYS A 178 -3.24 -3.05 -12.28
N GLU A 179 -4.15 -2.76 -13.23
CA GLU A 179 -3.83 -1.89 -14.38
C GLU A 179 -3.42 -0.48 -13.93
N ILE A 180 -4.14 0.10 -12.97
CA ILE A 180 -3.80 1.40 -12.40
C ILE A 180 -2.41 1.36 -11.73
N MET A 181 -2.10 0.30 -10.96
CA MET A 181 -0.80 0.13 -10.31
C MET A 181 0.33 0.09 -11.35
N HIS A 182 0.17 -0.65 -12.44
CA HIS A 182 1.15 -0.67 -13.53
C HIS A 182 1.31 0.72 -14.18
N GLU A 183 0.19 1.38 -14.54
CA GLU A 183 0.23 2.73 -15.12
C GLU A 183 0.95 3.75 -14.21
N MET A 184 0.75 3.66 -12.89
CA MET A 184 1.42 4.54 -11.92
C MET A 184 2.91 4.26 -11.84
N CYS A 185 3.32 2.99 -11.82
CA CYS A 185 4.73 2.62 -11.78
C CYS A 185 5.47 2.99 -13.05
N ASP A 186 4.84 2.88 -14.22
CA ASP A 186 5.40 3.35 -15.49
C ASP A 186 5.67 4.87 -15.49
N LYS A 187 4.92 5.63 -14.69
CA LYS A 187 5.11 7.06 -14.45
C LYS A 187 6.09 7.37 -13.30
N GLY A 188 6.64 6.36 -12.64
CA GLY A 188 7.63 6.49 -11.59
C GLY A 188 7.09 6.47 -10.15
N THR A 189 5.80 6.23 -9.94
CA THR A 189 5.27 6.00 -8.59
C THR A 189 5.82 4.69 -8.04
N ALA A 190 6.22 4.68 -6.77
CA ALA A 190 6.54 3.46 -6.04
C ALA A 190 5.29 2.90 -5.37
N ILE A 191 5.11 1.60 -5.40
CA ILE A 191 4.00 0.92 -4.72
C ILE A 191 4.56 -0.10 -3.74
N PHE A 192 4.15 0.00 -2.48
CA PHE A 192 4.47 -0.93 -1.42
C PHE A 192 3.19 -1.53 -0.85
N PHE A 193 2.96 -2.83 -1.03
CA PHE A 193 1.73 -3.43 -0.54
C PHE A 193 1.94 -4.77 0.16
N SER A 194 1.11 -5.01 1.18
CA SER A 194 1.05 -6.30 1.85
C SER A 194 0.09 -7.24 1.15
N THR A 195 0.43 -8.53 1.16
CA THR A 195 -0.52 -9.60 0.82
C THR A 195 -0.11 -10.93 1.41
N HIS A 196 -1.09 -11.80 1.60
CA HIS A 196 -0.88 -13.23 1.88
C HIS A 196 -1.20 -14.10 0.66
N VAL A 197 -1.63 -13.48 -0.46
CA VAL A 197 -2.00 -14.18 -1.71
C VAL A 197 -0.81 -14.19 -2.65
N LEU A 198 -0.08 -15.30 -2.67
CA LEU A 198 1.19 -15.44 -3.40
C LEU A 198 1.01 -15.28 -4.92
N ASP A 199 -0.04 -15.84 -5.50
CA ASP A 199 -0.40 -15.70 -6.92
C ASP A 199 -0.56 -14.23 -7.37
N VAL A 200 -1.10 -13.37 -6.50
CA VAL A 200 -1.23 -11.94 -6.80
C VAL A 200 0.13 -11.28 -6.80
N ALA A 201 0.95 -11.57 -5.79
CA ALA A 201 2.29 -11.00 -5.70
C ALA A 201 3.18 -11.44 -6.86
N GLU A 202 3.16 -12.73 -7.22
CA GLU A 202 3.97 -13.28 -8.31
C GLU A 202 3.69 -12.61 -9.66
N LYS A 203 2.40 -12.33 -9.94
CA LYS A 203 1.97 -11.74 -11.21
C LYS A 203 2.12 -10.21 -11.27
N LEU A 204 2.17 -9.55 -10.13
CA LEU A 204 2.11 -8.08 -10.05
C LEU A 204 3.44 -7.44 -9.66
N CYS A 205 4.22 -8.09 -8.78
CA CYS A 205 5.41 -7.48 -8.20
C CYS A 205 6.66 -7.70 -9.06
N ASN A 206 7.50 -6.66 -9.16
CA ASN A 206 8.86 -6.82 -9.63
C ASN A 206 9.86 -7.14 -8.50
N LYS A 207 9.52 -6.76 -7.25
CA LYS A 207 10.31 -7.07 -6.05
C LYS A 207 9.42 -7.52 -4.91
N VAL A 208 9.95 -8.36 -4.04
CA VAL A 208 9.22 -8.86 -2.87
C VAL A 208 10.14 -9.00 -1.66
N ALA A 209 9.54 -8.92 -0.47
CA ALA A 209 10.13 -9.38 0.78
C ALA A 209 9.14 -10.34 1.48
N ILE A 210 9.65 -11.48 1.93
CA ILE A 210 8.90 -12.46 2.70
C ILE A 210 9.19 -12.22 4.18
N ILE A 211 8.13 -11.96 4.95
CA ILE A 211 8.22 -11.75 6.40
C ILE A 211 7.60 -12.93 7.15
N LYS A 212 8.29 -13.40 8.19
CA LYS A 212 7.84 -14.43 9.12
C LYS A 212 8.19 -14.02 10.55
N GLN A 213 7.22 -14.02 11.45
CA GLN A 213 7.41 -13.69 12.87
C GLN A 213 8.17 -12.38 13.11
N GLY A 214 7.87 -11.35 12.32
CA GLY A 214 8.48 -10.04 12.43
C GLY A 214 9.80 -9.86 11.68
N LYS A 215 10.39 -10.92 11.10
CA LYS A 215 11.68 -10.87 10.40
C LYS A 215 11.52 -11.06 8.90
N ILE A 216 12.30 -10.33 8.11
CA ILE A 216 12.45 -10.61 6.68
C ILE A 216 13.32 -11.88 6.56
N ILE A 217 12.77 -12.93 5.95
CA ILE A 217 13.46 -14.19 5.74
C ILE A 217 14.00 -14.36 4.32
N ALA A 218 13.44 -13.59 3.36
CA ALA A 218 13.97 -13.51 2.00
C ALA A 218 13.48 -12.18 1.37
N SER A 219 14.32 -11.56 0.54
CA SER A 219 13.94 -10.37 -0.24
C SER A 219 14.80 -10.26 -1.50
N GLY A 220 14.24 -9.64 -2.55
CA GLY A 220 14.94 -9.43 -3.82
C GLY A 220 13.98 -9.16 -4.97
N SER A 221 14.51 -9.15 -6.20
CA SER A 221 13.66 -9.16 -7.38
C SER A 221 12.87 -10.46 -7.46
N MET A 222 11.72 -10.44 -8.13
CA MET A 222 10.90 -11.64 -8.31
C MET A 222 11.73 -12.77 -8.96
N GLU A 223 12.50 -12.44 -10.00
CA GLU A 223 13.33 -13.39 -10.72
C GLU A 223 14.43 -14.03 -9.85
N GLU A 224 15.16 -13.19 -9.07
CA GLU A 224 16.22 -13.68 -8.17
C GLU A 224 15.68 -14.55 -7.04
N LEU A 225 14.47 -14.23 -6.55
CA LEU A 225 13.89 -14.92 -5.41
C LEU A 225 13.29 -16.27 -5.83
N THR A 226 12.57 -16.31 -6.94
CA THR A 226 11.91 -17.54 -7.43
C THR A 226 12.88 -18.51 -8.10
N LYS A 227 13.95 -18.02 -8.73
CA LYS A 227 14.95 -18.84 -9.44
C LYS A 227 14.35 -19.86 -10.42
N GLY A 228 13.22 -19.49 -11.03
CA GLY A 228 12.53 -20.32 -12.03
C GLY A 228 11.50 -21.30 -11.47
N GLN A 229 11.25 -21.30 -10.16
CA GLN A 229 10.11 -21.98 -9.52
C GLN A 229 8.99 -20.98 -9.20
N SER A 230 7.85 -21.44 -8.69
CA SER A 230 6.78 -20.53 -8.26
C SER A 230 7.15 -19.80 -6.95
N LEU A 231 6.55 -18.62 -6.74
CA LEU A 231 6.69 -17.91 -5.48
C LEU A 231 6.16 -18.72 -4.29
N GLU A 232 5.15 -19.56 -4.52
CA GLU A 232 4.59 -20.45 -3.50
C GLU A 232 5.59 -21.53 -3.06
N GLU A 233 6.25 -22.20 -4.01
CA GLU A 233 7.29 -23.19 -3.71
C GLU A 233 8.43 -22.54 -2.93
N ARG A 234 8.88 -21.37 -3.39
CA ARG A 234 9.94 -20.62 -2.70
C ARG A 234 9.54 -20.16 -1.30
N PHE A 235 8.30 -19.71 -1.13
CA PHE A 235 7.77 -19.32 0.17
C PHE A 235 7.77 -20.52 1.16
N LEU A 236 7.34 -21.70 0.71
CA LEU A 236 7.33 -22.91 1.54
C LEU A 236 8.74 -23.35 1.93
N GLU A 237 9.71 -23.29 1.02
CA GLU A 237 11.11 -23.61 1.30
C GLU A 237 11.66 -22.70 2.42
N VAL A 238 11.67 -21.38 2.21
CA VAL A 238 12.26 -20.44 3.19
C VAL A 238 11.47 -20.38 4.50
N ALA A 239 10.17 -20.70 4.47
CA ALA A 239 9.36 -20.80 5.66
C ALA A 239 9.66 -22.04 6.50
N ASN A 240 10.19 -23.13 5.92
CA ASN A 240 10.50 -24.37 6.60
C ASN A 240 11.97 -24.46 7.06
N GLU A 241 12.87 -23.64 6.47
CA GLU A 241 14.31 -23.63 6.81
C GLU A 241 14.62 -22.94 8.16
N GLN A 242 13.64 -22.34 8.83
CA GLN A 242 13.71 -21.63 10.12
C GLN A 242 12.66 -22.18 11.11
#